data_875f5cdb19b55ce5552e1b0e8d9a64ba
#
_entry.id   875f5cdb19b55ce5552e1b0e8d9a64ba
#
_cell.length_a   1.000
_cell.length_b   1.000
_cell.length_c   1.000
_cell.angle_alpha   90.00
_cell.angle_beta   90.00
_cell.angle_gamma   90.00
#
_symmetry.space_group_name_H-M   'P 1'
#
loop_
_entity.id
_entity.type
_entity.pdbx_description
1 polymer ?
#
loop_
_entity_poly.entity_id
_entity_poly.type
_entity_poly.pdbx_seq_one_letter_code
_entity_poly.pdbx_strand_id
1 'polypeptide(L)'
;MEAVYLMGRDVWGDGCTKTEYLRQCRESRKYRRGRWHVLADSDGALMCSVIAYLLPRLAGRVTLGLGSVATPLALRGRGYASQALKCLMSGYRQYCRVEVFLLFADIELRFYQRLGFMPLPEAVQSYGDAVGMAYCAPDLWEEILRAAAEQPPGYF
;
A
#
# COMPACT_ATOMS: atom_id res chain seq x y z
N MET A 1 -16.62 -6.89 3.85
CA MET A 1 -15.58 -6.99 2.80
C MET A 1 -16.02 -6.39 1.47
N GLU A 2 -17.23 -6.65 0.96
CA GLU A 2 -17.64 -6.10 -0.35
C GLU A 2 -17.53 -4.57 -0.44
N ALA A 3 -17.96 -3.85 0.61
CA ALA A 3 -17.83 -2.40 0.65
C ALA A 3 -16.36 -1.93 0.54
N VAL A 4 -15.43 -2.69 1.13
CA VAL A 4 -13.98 -2.41 1.03
C VAL A 4 -13.49 -2.59 -0.41
N TYR A 5 -13.86 -3.70 -1.06
CA TYR A 5 -13.49 -3.93 -2.45
C TYR A 5 -14.04 -2.84 -3.38
N LEU A 6 -15.29 -2.44 -3.18
CA LEU A 6 -15.96 -1.44 -4.03
C LEU A 6 -15.34 -0.05 -3.97
N MET A 7 -14.56 0.27 -2.93
CA MET A 7 -13.84 1.57 -2.86
C MET A 7 -12.87 1.79 -4.02
N GLY A 8 -12.28 0.71 -4.56
CA GLY A 8 -11.32 0.79 -5.66
C GLY A 8 -11.90 0.46 -7.02
N ARG A 9 -13.21 0.17 -7.12
CA ARG A 9 -13.81 -0.29 -8.37
C ARG A 9 -13.68 0.71 -9.51
N ASP A 10 -13.78 1.99 -9.24
CA ASP A 10 -13.66 3.04 -10.26
C ASP A 10 -12.24 3.17 -10.83
N VAL A 11 -11.24 2.68 -10.11
CA VAL A 11 -9.83 2.69 -10.55
C VAL A 11 -9.40 1.36 -11.16
N TRP A 12 -9.81 0.24 -10.56
CA TRP A 12 -9.30 -1.10 -10.91
C TRP A 12 -10.38 -2.01 -11.52
N GLY A 13 -11.56 -1.48 -11.79
CA GLY A 13 -12.67 -2.28 -12.29
C GLY A 13 -12.70 -2.48 -13.81
N ASP A 14 -11.85 -1.77 -14.57
CA ASP A 14 -11.69 -1.88 -16.03
C ASP A 14 -13.01 -2.00 -16.80
N GLY A 15 -14.05 -1.26 -16.37
CA GLY A 15 -15.37 -1.28 -16.96
C GLY A 15 -16.21 -2.54 -16.69
N CYS A 16 -15.71 -3.52 -15.92
CA CYS A 16 -16.47 -4.73 -15.60
C CYS A 16 -17.68 -4.44 -14.69
N THR A 17 -18.66 -5.35 -14.70
CA THR A 17 -19.83 -5.24 -13.83
C THR A 17 -19.44 -5.32 -12.36
N LYS A 18 -20.29 -4.77 -11.48
CA LYS A 18 -20.07 -4.87 -10.02
C LYS A 18 -19.90 -6.32 -9.55
N THR A 19 -20.73 -7.22 -10.08
CA THR A 19 -20.70 -8.65 -9.71
C THR A 19 -19.37 -9.29 -10.12
N GLU A 20 -18.94 -9.03 -11.34
CA GLU A 20 -17.69 -9.55 -11.86
C GLU A 20 -16.47 -9.00 -11.08
N TYR A 21 -16.42 -7.70 -10.82
CA TYR A 21 -15.37 -7.10 -10.01
C TYR A 21 -15.28 -7.71 -8.61
N LEU A 22 -16.41 -7.89 -7.93
CA LEU A 22 -16.46 -8.53 -6.62
C LEU A 22 -16.01 -9.99 -6.68
N ARG A 23 -16.35 -10.72 -7.75
CA ARG A 23 -15.86 -12.09 -7.96
C ARG A 23 -14.33 -12.10 -8.07
N GLN A 24 -13.76 -11.24 -8.92
CA GLN A 24 -12.32 -11.11 -9.10
C GLN A 24 -11.60 -10.76 -7.79
N CYS A 25 -12.15 -9.82 -7.00
CA CYS A 25 -11.60 -9.46 -5.69
C CYS A 25 -11.58 -10.65 -4.72
N ARG A 26 -12.67 -11.44 -4.66
CA ARG A 26 -12.76 -12.63 -3.77
C ARG A 26 -11.79 -13.74 -4.20
N GLU A 27 -11.57 -13.92 -5.50
CA GLU A 27 -10.68 -14.93 -6.07
C GLU A 27 -9.21 -14.49 -6.07
N SER A 28 -8.93 -13.21 -5.86
CA SER A 28 -7.58 -12.67 -5.88
C SER A 28 -6.70 -13.31 -4.81
N ARG A 29 -5.65 -13.99 -5.24
CA ARG A 29 -4.63 -14.55 -4.34
C ARG A 29 -3.92 -13.43 -3.55
N LYS A 30 -3.70 -12.30 -4.19
CA LYS A 30 -3.14 -11.08 -3.58
C LYS A 30 -4.00 -10.65 -2.40
N TYR A 31 -5.30 -10.45 -2.58
CA TYR A 31 -6.20 -9.96 -1.54
C TYR A 31 -6.38 -10.94 -0.36
N ARG A 32 -6.22 -12.24 -0.59
CA ARG A 32 -6.28 -13.26 0.45
C ARG A 32 -5.03 -13.34 1.32
N ARG A 33 -3.88 -12.89 0.81
CA ARG A 33 -2.60 -12.91 1.53
C ARG A 33 -2.40 -11.70 2.41
N GLY A 34 -3.07 -10.59 2.12
CA GLY A 34 -2.96 -9.34 2.85
C GLY A 34 -3.99 -9.19 3.96
N ARG A 35 -3.71 -8.26 4.86
CA ARG A 35 -4.64 -7.82 5.90
C ARG A 35 -5.23 -6.48 5.51
N TRP A 36 -6.55 -6.42 5.39
CA TRP A 36 -7.26 -5.18 5.10
C TRP A 36 -7.42 -4.33 6.35
N HIS A 37 -7.17 -3.05 6.20
CA HIS A 37 -7.39 -2.00 7.19
C HIS A 37 -8.33 -0.97 6.60
N VAL A 38 -9.17 -0.41 7.43
CA VAL A 38 -10.12 0.63 7.04
C VAL A 38 -10.04 1.82 7.99
N LEU A 39 -10.15 3.01 7.44
CA LEU A 39 -10.48 4.21 8.18
C LEU A 39 -11.99 4.38 8.10
N ALA A 40 -12.64 4.47 9.25
CA ALA A 40 -14.07 4.73 9.35
C ALA A 40 -14.31 5.97 10.21
N ASP A 41 -15.44 6.64 10.01
CA ASP A 41 -15.89 7.71 10.90
C ASP A 41 -16.60 7.15 12.16
N SER A 42 -17.12 8.05 12.99
CA SER A 42 -17.84 7.70 14.23
C SER A 42 -19.09 6.85 14.00
N ASP A 43 -19.70 6.98 12.82
CA ASP A 43 -20.93 6.27 12.46
C ASP A 43 -20.65 4.95 11.73
N GLY A 44 -19.34 4.62 11.55
CA GLY A 44 -18.87 3.41 10.90
C GLY A 44 -18.85 3.50 9.37
N ALA A 45 -19.06 4.68 8.77
CA ALA A 45 -18.94 4.86 7.35
C ALA A 45 -17.47 4.75 6.91
N LEU A 46 -17.21 3.99 5.86
CA LEU A 46 -15.87 3.71 5.39
C LEU A 46 -15.31 4.88 4.58
N MET A 47 -14.18 5.43 5.02
CA MET A 47 -13.54 6.59 4.42
C MET A 47 -12.35 6.24 3.54
N CYS A 48 -11.60 5.20 3.94
CA CYS A 48 -10.44 4.72 3.18
C CYS A 48 -10.16 3.26 3.52
N SER A 49 -9.60 2.53 2.57
CA SER A 49 -9.05 1.18 2.80
C SER A 49 -7.60 1.09 2.35
N VAL A 50 -6.85 0.21 3.00
CA VAL A 50 -5.45 -0.13 2.68
C VAL A 50 -5.27 -1.62 2.95
N ILE A 51 -4.57 -2.33 2.08
CA ILE A 51 -4.15 -3.70 2.36
C ILE A 51 -2.68 -3.72 2.75
N ALA A 52 -2.33 -4.46 3.79
CA ALA A 52 -0.96 -4.64 4.27
C ALA A 52 -0.51 -6.09 4.09
N TYR A 53 0.74 -6.28 3.66
CA TYR A 53 1.37 -7.56 3.41
C TYR A 53 2.63 -7.70 4.25
N LEU A 54 2.76 -8.79 5.01
CA LEU A 54 4.05 -9.15 5.59
C LEU A 54 4.96 -9.65 4.47
N LEU A 55 6.07 -8.97 4.25
CA LEU A 55 7.05 -9.30 3.23
C LEU A 55 8.27 -10.00 3.83
N PRO A 56 9.11 -10.66 3.02
CA PRO A 56 10.43 -11.07 3.44
C PRO A 56 11.20 -9.87 4.03
N ARG A 57 12.05 -10.15 5.00
CA ARG A 57 12.87 -9.10 5.60
C ARG A 57 13.79 -8.50 4.57
N LEU A 58 13.86 -7.18 4.54
CA LEU A 58 14.80 -6.43 3.72
C LEU A 58 15.92 -5.91 4.61
N ALA A 59 17.16 -6.21 4.30
CA ALA A 59 18.31 -5.92 5.18
C ALA A 59 18.11 -6.44 6.63
N GLY A 60 17.51 -7.62 6.81
CA GLY A 60 17.18 -8.16 8.12
C GLY A 60 16.02 -7.47 8.86
N ARG A 61 15.46 -6.38 8.32
CA ARG A 61 14.42 -5.55 8.94
C ARG A 61 13.02 -6.09 8.68
N VAL A 62 12.12 -5.93 9.66
CA VAL A 62 10.71 -6.28 9.47
C VAL A 62 10.08 -5.35 8.43
N THR A 63 9.64 -5.95 7.32
CA THR A 63 9.18 -5.22 6.13
C THR A 63 7.71 -5.48 5.88
N LEU A 64 6.96 -4.43 5.60
CA LEU A 64 5.52 -4.46 5.30
C LEU A 64 5.26 -3.83 3.93
N GLY A 65 4.55 -4.53 3.06
CA GLY A 65 4.03 -3.98 1.82
C GLY A 65 2.68 -3.30 2.04
N LEU A 66 2.44 -2.16 1.40
CA LEU A 66 1.18 -1.44 1.42
C LEU A 66 0.62 -1.37 0.00
N GLY A 67 -0.64 -1.73 -0.18
CA GLY A 67 -1.27 -1.73 -1.49
C GLY A 67 -2.75 -1.42 -1.46
N SER A 68 -3.35 -1.32 -2.64
CA SER A 68 -4.78 -1.09 -2.85
C SER A 68 -5.35 0.01 -1.95
N VAL A 69 -4.63 1.15 -1.87
CA VAL A 69 -5.07 2.32 -1.12
C VAL A 69 -6.24 2.95 -1.87
N ALA A 70 -7.44 2.87 -1.31
CA ALA A 70 -8.65 3.35 -1.96
C ALA A 70 -9.46 4.27 -1.04
N THR A 71 -9.90 5.39 -1.61
CA THR A 71 -10.87 6.32 -1.01
C THR A 71 -12.04 6.44 -1.97
N PRO A 72 -13.29 6.30 -1.51
CA PRO A 72 -14.47 6.50 -2.35
C PRO A 72 -14.39 7.83 -3.10
N LEU A 73 -14.80 7.86 -4.37
CA LEU A 73 -14.66 9.03 -5.24
C LEU A 73 -15.18 10.33 -4.60
N ALA A 74 -16.35 10.28 -3.98
CA ALA A 74 -16.98 11.43 -3.31
C ALA A 74 -16.20 11.95 -2.07
N LEU A 75 -15.23 11.17 -1.58
CA LEU A 75 -14.45 11.49 -0.38
C LEU A 75 -12.98 11.82 -0.68
N ARG A 76 -12.57 11.77 -1.95
CA ARG A 76 -11.20 12.11 -2.37
C ARG A 76 -10.88 13.59 -2.11
N GLY A 77 -9.59 13.90 -2.03
CA GLY A 77 -9.12 15.26 -1.76
C GLY A 77 -9.28 15.73 -0.30
N ARG A 78 -9.86 14.91 0.59
CA ARG A 78 -10.12 15.26 2.01
C ARG A 78 -9.05 14.73 2.97
N GLY A 79 -7.97 14.12 2.46
CA GLY A 79 -6.85 13.65 3.28
C GLY A 79 -7.01 12.26 3.91
N TYR A 80 -8.12 11.54 3.69
CA TYR A 80 -8.39 10.25 4.33
C TYR A 80 -7.35 9.18 4.02
N ALA A 81 -6.85 9.09 2.79
CA ALA A 81 -5.77 8.16 2.44
C ALA A 81 -4.49 8.46 3.22
N SER A 82 -4.10 9.74 3.35
CA SER A 82 -2.95 10.14 4.15
C SER A 82 -3.12 9.80 5.63
N GLN A 83 -4.31 10.03 6.18
CA GLN A 83 -4.63 9.70 7.56
C GLN A 83 -4.57 8.19 7.80
N ALA A 84 -5.19 7.39 6.92
CA ALA A 84 -5.19 5.93 7.01
C ALA A 84 -3.76 5.38 6.99
N LEU A 85 -2.92 5.82 6.04
CA LEU A 85 -1.54 5.39 5.92
C LEU A 85 -0.71 5.77 7.16
N LYS A 86 -0.81 7.02 7.64
CA LYS A 86 -0.09 7.48 8.83
C LYS A 86 -0.47 6.67 10.08
N CYS A 87 -1.76 6.46 10.33
CA CYS A 87 -2.24 5.67 11.46
C CYS A 87 -1.76 4.21 11.37
N LEU A 88 -1.88 3.60 10.19
CA LEU A 88 -1.45 2.23 9.95
C LEU A 88 0.06 2.08 10.18
N MET A 89 0.87 2.93 9.54
CA MET A 89 2.33 2.87 9.67
C MET A 89 2.78 3.09 11.11
N SER A 90 2.19 4.07 11.81
CA SER A 90 2.47 4.32 13.24
C SER A 90 2.17 3.10 14.09
N GLY A 91 0.98 2.49 13.93
CA GLY A 91 0.59 1.30 14.67
C GLY A 91 1.52 0.10 14.43
N TYR A 92 1.87 -0.17 13.18
CA TYR A 92 2.78 -1.27 12.84
C TYR A 92 4.20 -1.03 13.35
N ARG A 93 4.70 0.20 13.32
CA ARG A 93 6.00 0.55 13.94
C ARG A 93 5.98 0.32 15.45
N GLN A 94 4.96 0.80 16.11
CA GLN A 94 4.85 0.75 17.57
C GLN A 94 4.64 -0.68 18.11
N TYR A 95 3.74 -1.45 17.49
CA TYR A 95 3.30 -2.74 18.05
C TYR A 95 3.92 -3.96 17.36
N CYS A 96 4.34 -3.82 16.10
CA CYS A 96 4.88 -4.93 15.30
C CYS A 96 6.35 -4.75 14.92
N ARG A 97 6.99 -3.66 15.37
CA ARG A 97 8.40 -3.34 15.09
C ARG A 97 8.72 -3.33 13.59
N VAL A 98 7.77 -2.88 12.77
CA VAL A 98 8.01 -2.69 11.33
C VAL A 98 8.94 -1.49 11.15
N GLU A 99 10.04 -1.70 10.43
CA GLU A 99 11.07 -0.68 10.19
C GLU A 99 11.04 -0.19 8.75
N VAL A 100 10.55 -1.02 7.81
CA VAL A 100 10.50 -0.72 6.39
C VAL A 100 9.08 -0.90 5.86
N PHE A 101 8.60 0.10 5.12
CA PHE A 101 7.35 0.01 4.36
C PHE A 101 7.66 0.14 2.88
N LEU A 102 7.05 -0.74 2.06
CA LEU A 102 7.16 -0.74 0.61
C LEU A 102 5.79 -0.53 -0.02
N LEU A 103 5.76 0.10 -1.17
CA LEU A 103 4.57 0.18 -2.03
C LEU A 103 4.98 0.30 -3.49
N PHE A 104 4.04 0.02 -4.38
CA PHE A 104 4.14 0.31 -5.81
C PHE A 104 3.10 1.38 -6.15
N ALA A 105 3.58 2.56 -6.56
CA ALA A 105 2.74 3.72 -6.83
C ALA A 105 2.27 3.72 -8.28
N ASP A 106 0.96 3.58 -8.48
CA ASP A 106 0.28 3.70 -9.77
C ASP A 106 -0.28 5.13 -10.00
N ILE A 107 -0.11 6.00 -9.01
CA ILE A 107 -0.58 7.39 -9.01
C ILE A 107 0.58 8.36 -8.81
N GLU A 108 0.27 9.67 -8.75
CA GLU A 108 1.27 10.71 -8.55
C GLU A 108 2.18 10.45 -7.33
N LEU A 109 3.48 10.30 -7.57
CA LEU A 109 4.50 9.99 -6.56
C LEU A 109 4.54 11.00 -5.42
N ARG A 110 4.25 12.28 -5.71
CA ARG A 110 4.24 13.36 -4.71
C ARG A 110 3.29 13.11 -3.54
N PHE A 111 2.24 12.32 -3.76
CA PHE A 111 1.35 11.92 -2.67
C PHE A 111 2.11 11.10 -1.62
N TYR A 112 2.84 10.08 -2.05
CA TYR A 112 3.61 9.21 -1.15
C TYR A 112 4.88 9.89 -0.63
N GLN A 113 5.52 10.74 -1.42
CA GLN A 113 6.69 11.54 -0.98
C GLN A 113 6.33 12.44 0.21
N ARG A 114 5.16 13.05 0.23
CA ARG A 114 4.66 13.83 1.39
C ARG A 114 4.44 12.99 2.65
N LEU A 115 4.37 11.68 2.52
CA LEU A 115 4.31 10.73 3.63
C LEU A 115 5.68 10.19 4.02
N GLY A 116 6.76 10.64 3.35
CA GLY A 116 8.13 10.24 3.61
C GLY A 116 8.62 9.04 2.81
N PHE A 117 7.84 8.55 1.84
CA PHE A 117 8.31 7.52 0.92
C PHE A 117 9.29 8.11 -0.11
N MET A 118 10.33 7.36 -0.41
CA MET A 118 11.30 7.70 -1.45
C MET A 118 11.27 6.63 -2.56
N PRO A 119 11.38 7.03 -3.85
CA PRO A 119 11.46 6.08 -4.94
C PRO A 119 12.69 5.18 -4.78
N LEU A 120 12.53 3.90 -5.06
CA LEU A 120 13.66 2.99 -5.22
C LEU A 120 14.41 3.30 -6.52
N PRO A 121 15.72 2.99 -6.63
CA PRO A 121 16.48 3.19 -7.85
C PRO A 121 15.87 2.47 -9.06
N GLU A 122 16.02 3.03 -10.25
CA GLU A 122 15.48 2.48 -11.50
C GLU A 122 15.92 1.02 -11.74
N ALA A 123 17.16 0.69 -11.36
CA ALA A 123 17.71 -0.67 -11.50
C ALA A 123 16.92 -1.75 -10.73
N VAL A 124 16.11 -1.37 -9.74
CA VAL A 124 15.26 -2.30 -8.95
C VAL A 124 13.76 -2.11 -9.25
N GLN A 125 13.42 -1.24 -10.22
CA GLN A 125 12.06 -1.03 -10.71
C GLN A 125 11.73 -2.10 -11.76
N SER A 126 10.95 -3.10 -11.39
CA SER A 126 10.69 -4.26 -12.26
C SER A 126 9.22 -4.47 -12.62
N TYR A 127 8.34 -3.51 -12.36
CA TYR A 127 6.90 -3.75 -12.46
C TYR A 127 6.16 -2.67 -13.27
N GLY A 128 6.24 -2.77 -14.61
CA GLY A 128 5.46 -1.93 -15.52
C GLY A 128 5.64 -0.43 -15.25
N ASP A 129 4.54 0.30 -15.26
CA ASP A 129 4.53 1.76 -15.02
C ASP A 129 4.47 2.13 -13.52
N ALA A 130 4.32 1.16 -12.63
CA ALA A 130 4.26 1.41 -11.20
C ALA A 130 5.65 1.62 -10.61
N VAL A 131 5.82 2.68 -9.83
CA VAL A 131 7.09 3.02 -9.18
C VAL A 131 7.15 2.43 -7.79
N GLY A 132 8.13 1.53 -7.55
CA GLY A 132 8.44 1.02 -6.22
C GLY A 132 8.99 2.13 -5.33
N MET A 133 8.42 2.27 -4.15
CA MET A 133 8.82 3.27 -3.16
C MET A 133 9.01 2.63 -1.79
N ALA A 134 9.97 3.13 -1.03
CA ALA A 134 10.25 2.68 0.33
C ALA A 134 10.15 3.83 1.34
N TYR A 135 9.75 3.48 2.56
CA TYR A 135 9.83 4.32 3.75
C TYR A 135 10.62 3.58 4.81
N CYS A 136 11.65 4.20 5.34
CA CYS A 136 12.41 3.74 6.50
C CYS A 136 13.01 4.95 7.26
N ALA A 137 13.69 4.70 8.37
CA ALA A 137 14.47 5.74 9.03
C ALA A 137 15.61 6.19 8.12
N PRO A 138 16.01 7.48 8.14
CA PRO A 138 17.02 8.01 7.21
C PRO A 138 18.38 7.31 7.30
N ASP A 139 18.78 6.88 8.47
CA ASP A 139 20.03 6.16 8.75
C ASP A 139 20.06 4.75 8.16
N LEU A 140 18.90 4.18 7.84
CA LEU A 140 18.77 2.85 7.22
C LEU A 140 18.73 2.90 5.70
N TRP A 141 18.57 4.07 5.08
CA TRP A 141 18.28 4.20 3.67
C TRP A 141 19.30 3.50 2.77
N GLU A 142 20.59 3.73 2.98
CA GLU A 142 21.65 3.12 2.17
C GLU A 142 21.70 1.58 2.33
N GLU A 143 21.42 1.07 3.53
CA GLU A 143 21.35 -0.37 3.79
C GLU A 143 20.16 -1.01 3.04
N ILE A 144 19.01 -0.33 3.06
CA ILE A 144 17.79 -0.76 2.37
C ILE A 144 17.98 -0.74 0.85
N LEU A 145 18.63 0.29 0.29
CA LEU A 145 18.91 0.36 -1.15
C LEU A 145 19.81 -0.78 -1.62
N ARG A 146 20.88 -1.09 -0.88
CA ARG A 146 21.76 -2.22 -1.20
C ARG A 146 21.00 -3.54 -1.18
N ALA A 147 20.24 -3.79 -0.13
CA ALA A 147 19.46 -5.02 -0.01
C ALA A 147 18.38 -5.13 -1.11
N ALA A 148 17.74 -4.02 -1.49
CA ALA A 148 16.77 -4.00 -2.58
C ALA A 148 17.42 -4.25 -3.95
N ALA A 149 18.68 -3.82 -4.15
CA ALA A 149 19.43 -4.10 -5.38
C ALA A 149 19.85 -5.58 -5.46
N GLU A 150 20.24 -6.19 -4.35
CA GLU A 150 20.60 -7.62 -4.29
C GLU A 150 19.36 -8.52 -4.41
N GLN A 151 18.26 -8.12 -3.81
CA GLN A 151 17.01 -8.87 -3.78
C GLN A 151 15.82 -7.93 -4.02
N PRO A 152 15.51 -7.61 -5.29
CA PRO A 152 14.43 -6.69 -5.63
C PRO A 152 13.10 -7.13 -5.01
N PRO A 153 12.38 -6.22 -4.34
CA PRO A 153 11.07 -6.53 -3.76
C PRO A 153 10.10 -7.00 -4.84
N GLY A 154 9.49 -8.17 -4.64
CA GLY A 154 8.45 -8.69 -5.54
C GLY A 154 7.17 -7.86 -5.45
N TYR A 155 6.39 -7.81 -6.53
CA TYR A 155 5.05 -7.21 -6.53
C TYR A 155 4.10 -8.02 -5.64
N PHE A 156 3.31 -7.35 -4.79
CA PHE A 156 2.40 -7.95 -3.80
C PHE A 156 0.99 -7.38 -3.89
#